data_958eecb72d8d07683e93eaedfc740d0f
#
_entry.id   958eecb72d8d07683e93eaedfc740d0f
#
_cell.length_a   1.000
_cell.length_b   1.000
_cell.length_c   1.000
_cell.angle_alpha   90.00
_cell.angle_beta   90.00
_cell.angle_gamma   90.00
#
_symmetry.space_group_name_H-M   'P 1'
#
loop_
_entity.id
_entity.type
_entity.pdbx_description
1 polymer ?
#
loop_
_entity_poly.entity_id
_entity_poly.type
_entity_poly.pdbx_seq_one_letter_code
_entity_poly.pdbx_strand_id
1 'polypeptide(L)'
;MFEQIINTINDALYSYVLIIILVLGGLYFTFRTKFVQFRLLKEQFHAVMEKPKDGESVSSFQALMVSTASRVGTGNIIGVSTALCLGGFGSVFWMWLIAIIGSASAFVESTLAQIYKRKGDDGSYGGPAYYIEGALHNKPLAIVFSILLIVTYGFGFNMLASYNLQSTFSSYSFYNEKSTPWIIGLIVAIVVGYCLFGGGKRVLKVTSTLVPVMGVAYILIAVIIVVMNIKLLPGIFETIFTEAFNFKAIFGGFSGSCVIYGIKRGLFSNEAGVGSAPNASASAEVNHPVKQGLVQVLSVFIDTVLICSATAFMCMSSGVEPSAELSGAPFVQAALTKTLGSFGPIFITVAMILFAFTTLIGNLFYVDKCIFHIFGKKPGNGFMSAYYIIASAIIFIGAGLSADLLWGIADVTMGAMTIINMPVILYLGKYAFRALKDYEVQRKAGKEPVFKSKSIDLPDKTDFWN
;
A
#
# COMPACT_ATOMS: atom_id res chain seq x y z
N MET A 1 -26.37 -11.08 -8.75
CA MET A 1 -25.71 -12.40 -8.61
C MET A 1 -24.20 -12.28 -8.47
N PHE A 2 -23.47 -11.62 -9.39
CA PHE A 2 -22.00 -11.49 -9.30
C PHE A 2 -21.55 -10.68 -8.06
N GLU A 3 -22.15 -9.52 -7.80
CA GLU A 3 -21.88 -8.72 -6.59
C GLU A 3 -22.19 -9.47 -5.29
N GLN A 4 -23.26 -10.24 -5.25
CA GLN A 4 -23.61 -11.06 -4.08
C GLN A 4 -22.55 -12.13 -3.79
N ILE A 5 -22.01 -12.76 -4.83
CA ILE A 5 -20.91 -13.73 -4.68
C ILE A 5 -19.67 -13.03 -4.13
N ILE A 6 -19.29 -11.88 -4.69
CA ILE A 6 -18.14 -11.08 -4.23
C ILE A 6 -18.33 -10.69 -2.77
N ASN A 7 -19.50 -10.18 -2.38
CA ASN A 7 -19.78 -9.76 -1.01
C ASN A 7 -19.73 -10.95 -0.04
N THR A 8 -20.28 -12.11 -0.41
CA THR A 8 -20.21 -13.32 0.42
C THR A 8 -18.77 -13.78 0.64
N ILE A 9 -17.94 -13.78 -0.41
CA ILE A 9 -16.52 -14.13 -0.30
C ILE A 9 -15.78 -13.10 0.56
N ASN A 10 -16.06 -11.81 0.35
CA ASN A 10 -15.47 -10.71 1.09
C ASN A 10 -15.76 -10.82 2.59
N ASP A 11 -17.03 -11.04 2.94
CA ASP A 11 -17.45 -11.21 4.34
C ASP A 11 -16.77 -12.41 4.98
N ALA A 12 -16.71 -13.55 4.31
CA ALA A 12 -16.01 -14.72 4.82
C ALA A 12 -14.51 -14.48 5.04
N LEU A 13 -13.85 -13.78 4.09
CA LEU A 13 -12.43 -13.46 4.17
C LEU A 13 -12.12 -12.50 5.34
N TYR A 14 -12.84 -11.40 5.45
CA TYR A 14 -12.52 -10.34 6.41
C TYR A 14 -13.17 -10.53 7.78
N SER A 15 -14.24 -11.33 7.90
CA SER A 15 -14.81 -11.60 9.23
C SER A 15 -13.93 -12.51 10.07
N TYR A 16 -13.14 -13.42 9.46
CA TYR A 16 -12.40 -14.43 10.22
C TYR A 16 -10.98 -14.65 9.71
N VAL A 17 -10.82 -15.02 8.43
CA VAL A 17 -9.56 -15.59 7.91
C VAL A 17 -8.43 -14.55 7.91
N LEU A 18 -8.66 -13.41 7.29
CA LEU A 18 -7.64 -12.39 7.14
C LEU A 18 -7.27 -11.71 8.45
N ILE A 19 -8.26 -11.43 9.31
CA ILE A 19 -8.00 -10.83 10.61
C ILE A 19 -7.09 -11.74 11.44
N ILE A 20 -7.41 -13.04 11.52
CA ILE A 20 -6.62 -14.00 12.29
C ILE A 20 -5.20 -14.10 11.75
N ILE A 21 -5.05 -14.29 10.43
CA ILE A 21 -3.73 -14.45 9.79
C ILE A 21 -2.88 -13.18 9.96
N LEU A 22 -3.46 -12.01 9.74
CA LEU A 22 -2.74 -10.74 9.80
C LEU A 22 -2.36 -10.36 11.22
N VAL A 23 -3.28 -10.49 12.16
CA VAL A 23 -3.02 -10.15 13.58
C VAL A 23 -2.03 -11.12 14.18
N LEU A 24 -2.27 -12.42 14.07
CA LEU A 24 -1.36 -13.43 14.65
C LEU A 24 -0.01 -13.45 13.94
N GLY A 25 0.00 -13.35 12.61
CA GLY A 25 1.23 -13.28 11.83
C GLY A 25 2.05 -12.00 12.12
N GLY A 26 1.38 -10.84 12.16
CA GLY A 26 2.01 -9.57 12.50
C GLY A 26 2.57 -9.53 13.92
N LEU A 27 1.83 -10.07 14.91
CA LEU A 27 2.31 -10.24 16.27
C LEU A 27 3.50 -11.20 16.32
N TYR A 28 3.40 -12.36 15.68
CA TYR A 28 4.53 -13.31 15.60
C TYR A 28 5.79 -12.64 15.08
N PHE A 29 5.71 -11.91 13.96
CA PHE A 29 6.86 -11.20 13.40
C PHE A 29 7.35 -10.08 14.32
N THR A 30 6.45 -9.33 14.95
CA THR A 30 6.79 -8.27 15.91
C THR A 30 7.63 -8.82 17.06
N PHE A 31 7.20 -9.95 17.68
CA PHE A 31 7.95 -10.58 18.77
C PHE A 31 9.25 -11.23 18.28
N ARG A 32 9.24 -11.93 17.14
CA ARG A 32 10.43 -12.58 16.58
C ARG A 32 11.52 -11.59 16.16
N THR A 33 11.15 -10.41 15.69
CA THR A 33 12.08 -9.33 15.33
C THR A 33 12.38 -8.41 16.52
N LYS A 34 11.83 -8.69 17.70
CA LYS A 34 12.01 -7.89 18.93
C LYS A 34 11.63 -6.43 18.71
N PHE A 35 10.42 -6.22 18.18
CA PHE A 35 9.87 -4.89 17.90
C PHE A 35 10.77 -4.05 16.96
N VAL A 36 11.19 -4.62 15.83
CA VAL A 36 12.06 -3.99 14.84
C VAL A 36 11.56 -2.61 14.41
N GLN A 37 10.26 -2.43 14.35
CA GLN A 37 9.58 -1.19 13.95
C GLN A 37 9.91 0.00 14.86
N PHE A 38 10.19 -0.22 16.12
CA PHE A 38 10.56 0.83 17.08
C PHE A 38 12.05 0.83 17.39
N ARG A 39 12.61 -0.35 17.62
CA ARG A 39 13.98 -0.52 18.08
C ARG A 39 15.02 -0.04 17.07
N LEU A 40 14.74 -0.18 15.79
CA LEU A 40 15.66 0.21 14.71
C LEU A 40 15.18 1.45 13.94
N LEU A 41 14.42 2.34 14.58
CA LEU A 41 13.87 3.55 13.94
C LEU A 41 14.96 4.44 13.31
N LYS A 42 16.10 4.64 13.98
CA LYS A 42 17.24 5.39 13.44
C LYS A 42 17.82 4.73 12.18
N GLU A 43 17.91 3.40 12.18
CA GLU A 43 18.39 2.64 11.03
C GLU A 43 17.43 2.69 9.84
N GLN A 44 16.13 2.81 10.08
CA GLN A 44 15.14 2.99 9.01
C GLN A 44 15.42 4.28 8.23
N PHE A 45 15.61 5.41 8.92
CA PHE A 45 15.95 6.67 8.29
C PHE A 45 17.33 6.63 7.60
N HIS A 46 18.31 6.00 8.24
CA HIS A 46 19.64 5.85 7.65
C HIS A 46 19.59 5.04 6.34
N ALA A 47 18.84 3.91 6.33
CA ALA A 47 18.71 3.07 5.16
C ALA A 47 18.02 3.79 3.96
N VAL A 48 17.08 4.71 4.24
CA VAL A 48 16.44 5.52 3.19
C VAL A 48 17.42 6.51 2.55
N MET A 49 18.29 7.11 3.35
CA MET A 49 19.24 8.15 2.89
C MET A 49 20.46 7.58 2.19
N GLU A 50 20.65 6.26 2.21
CA GLU A 50 21.80 5.61 1.57
C GLU A 50 21.71 5.67 0.05
N LYS A 51 22.80 6.07 -0.58
CA LYS A 51 22.92 6.11 -2.04
C LYS A 51 23.52 4.81 -2.57
N PRO A 52 23.09 4.34 -3.76
CA PRO A 52 23.74 3.20 -4.42
C PRO A 52 25.21 3.50 -4.72
N LYS A 53 26.04 2.47 -4.71
CA LYS A 53 27.51 2.62 -4.90
C LYS A 53 27.89 3.11 -6.29
N ASP A 54 27.16 2.70 -7.30
CA ASP A 54 27.41 3.06 -8.70
C ASP A 54 26.77 4.40 -9.11
N GLY A 55 25.91 4.99 -8.26
CA GLY A 55 25.20 6.23 -8.53
C GLY A 55 24.09 6.14 -9.58
N GLU A 56 23.95 5.01 -10.29
CA GLU A 56 23.01 4.80 -11.39
C GLU A 56 21.85 3.85 -11.05
N SER A 57 22.12 2.90 -10.14
CA SER A 57 21.12 1.92 -9.69
C SER A 57 20.02 2.55 -8.84
N VAL A 58 18.93 1.81 -8.67
CA VAL A 58 17.77 2.26 -7.89
C VAL A 58 18.14 2.40 -6.42
N SER A 59 18.00 3.60 -5.87
CA SER A 59 18.27 3.88 -4.47
C SER A 59 17.15 3.36 -3.54
N SER A 60 17.48 3.21 -2.24
CA SER A 60 16.48 2.92 -1.21
C SER A 60 15.35 3.94 -1.18
N PHE A 61 15.67 5.23 -1.36
CA PHE A 61 14.68 6.29 -1.45
C PHE A 61 13.75 6.13 -2.65
N GLN A 62 14.26 5.81 -3.83
CA GLN A 62 13.43 5.59 -5.02
C GLN A 62 12.52 4.37 -4.85
N ALA A 63 13.01 3.27 -4.29
CA ALA A 63 12.19 2.10 -3.99
C ALA A 63 11.11 2.40 -2.92
N LEU A 64 11.45 3.20 -1.90
CA LEU A 64 10.49 3.72 -0.93
C LEU A 64 9.41 4.55 -1.63
N MET A 65 9.78 5.44 -2.53
CA MET A 65 8.80 6.32 -3.20
C MET A 65 7.87 5.55 -4.12
N VAL A 66 8.32 4.48 -4.78
CA VAL A 66 7.42 3.61 -5.57
C VAL A 66 6.46 2.85 -4.67
N SER A 67 6.95 2.25 -3.59
CA SER A 67 6.07 1.54 -2.65
C SER A 67 5.11 2.48 -1.93
N THR A 68 5.56 3.70 -1.60
CA THR A 68 4.71 4.73 -1.03
C THR A 68 3.72 5.28 -2.06
N ALA A 69 4.08 5.38 -3.34
CA ALA A 69 3.16 5.78 -4.42
C ALA A 69 1.98 4.84 -4.58
N SER A 70 2.20 3.53 -4.48
CA SER A 70 1.13 2.52 -4.50
C SER A 70 0.25 2.63 -3.26
N ARG A 71 0.84 2.71 -2.08
CA ARG A 71 0.15 2.77 -0.79
C ARG A 71 -0.56 4.09 -0.54
N VAL A 72 0.18 5.21 -0.61
CA VAL A 72 -0.37 6.56 -0.39
C VAL A 72 -1.16 6.99 -1.62
N GLY A 73 -2.40 6.62 -1.63
CA GLY A 73 -3.29 6.78 -2.76
C GLY A 73 -4.71 7.16 -2.37
N THR A 74 -5.64 6.79 -3.23
CA THR A 74 -7.06 7.08 -2.99
C THR A 74 -7.60 6.42 -1.73
N GLY A 75 -6.97 5.32 -1.28
CA GLY A 75 -7.32 4.61 -0.04
C GLY A 75 -7.12 5.45 1.22
N ASN A 76 -6.09 6.29 1.25
CA ASN A 76 -5.80 7.15 2.40
C ASN A 76 -6.82 8.28 2.60
N ILE A 77 -7.57 8.61 1.57
CA ILE A 77 -8.62 9.63 1.59
C ILE A 77 -9.99 8.96 1.64
N ILE A 78 -10.34 8.24 0.58
CA ILE A 78 -11.65 7.61 0.41
C ILE A 78 -11.83 6.41 1.36
N GLY A 79 -10.79 5.57 1.49
CA GLY A 79 -10.84 4.41 2.40
C GLY A 79 -10.96 4.82 3.87
N VAL A 80 -10.25 5.86 4.30
CA VAL A 80 -10.39 6.42 5.66
C VAL A 80 -11.78 7.00 5.86
N SER A 81 -12.29 7.78 4.91
CA SER A 81 -13.66 8.28 4.93
C SER A 81 -14.67 7.14 5.09
N THR A 82 -14.53 6.10 4.29
CA THR A 82 -15.39 4.91 4.36
C THR A 82 -15.30 4.23 5.74
N ALA A 83 -14.10 4.12 6.31
CA ALA A 83 -13.93 3.56 7.65
C ALA A 83 -14.63 4.39 8.73
N LEU A 84 -14.54 5.72 8.65
CA LEU A 84 -15.22 6.62 9.57
C LEU A 84 -16.76 6.56 9.43
N CYS A 85 -17.27 6.55 8.20
CA CYS A 85 -18.70 6.58 7.92
C CYS A 85 -19.42 5.25 8.20
N LEU A 86 -18.76 4.12 7.97
CA LEU A 86 -19.37 2.78 8.10
C LEU A 86 -18.94 2.04 9.35
N GLY A 87 -17.74 2.28 9.84
CA GLY A 87 -17.18 1.64 11.03
C GLY A 87 -17.14 2.53 12.29
N GLY A 88 -17.35 3.83 12.13
CA GLY A 88 -17.21 4.81 13.22
C GLY A 88 -15.77 5.24 13.47
N PHE A 89 -15.59 6.18 14.40
CA PHE A 89 -14.29 6.80 14.70
C PHE A 89 -13.30 5.83 15.35
N GLY A 90 -13.78 4.80 16.05
CA GLY A 90 -12.96 3.72 16.58
C GLY A 90 -12.15 2.95 15.53
N SER A 91 -12.55 3.00 14.25
CA SER A 91 -11.82 2.39 13.14
C SER A 91 -10.39 2.91 13.02
N VAL A 92 -10.12 4.17 13.40
CA VAL A 92 -8.79 4.78 13.37
C VAL A 92 -7.82 4.03 14.28
N PHE A 93 -8.24 3.66 15.48
CA PHE A 93 -7.42 2.86 16.40
C PHE A 93 -7.01 1.51 15.78
N TRP A 94 -7.97 0.82 15.16
CA TRP A 94 -7.70 -0.48 14.54
C TRP A 94 -6.84 -0.37 13.28
N MET A 95 -6.93 0.74 12.54
CA MET A 95 -6.00 1.07 11.45
C MET A 95 -4.57 1.25 11.99
N TRP A 96 -4.38 1.96 13.10
CA TRP A 96 -3.06 2.11 13.72
C TRP A 96 -2.51 0.78 14.21
N LEU A 97 -3.34 -0.01 14.89
CA LEU A 97 -2.92 -1.30 15.41
C LEU A 97 -2.43 -2.23 14.29
N ILE A 98 -3.22 -2.38 13.21
CA ILE A 98 -2.84 -3.25 12.09
C ILE A 98 -1.60 -2.71 11.34
N ALA A 99 -1.41 -1.41 11.26
CA ALA A 99 -0.19 -0.82 10.68
C ALA A 99 1.04 -1.11 11.53
N ILE A 100 0.95 -0.94 12.86
CA ILE A 100 2.07 -1.20 13.78
C ILE A 100 2.49 -2.66 13.72
N ILE A 101 1.57 -3.61 13.89
CA ILE A 101 1.91 -5.04 13.86
C ILE A 101 2.24 -5.52 12.44
N GLY A 102 1.54 -5.01 11.43
CA GLY A 102 1.76 -5.35 10.02
C GLY A 102 3.10 -4.86 9.50
N SER A 103 3.66 -3.77 10.03
CA SER A 103 4.97 -3.27 9.61
C SER A 103 6.10 -4.29 9.82
N ALA A 104 5.97 -5.19 10.82
CA ALA A 104 6.89 -6.30 10.99
C ALA A 104 6.74 -7.38 9.89
N SER A 105 5.53 -7.58 9.36
CA SER A 105 5.30 -8.42 8.18
C SER A 105 5.95 -7.80 6.94
N ALA A 106 5.78 -6.48 6.75
CA ALA A 106 6.41 -5.74 5.65
C ALA A 106 7.94 -5.81 5.72
N PHE A 107 8.52 -5.77 6.93
CA PHE A 107 9.95 -6.00 7.14
C PHE A 107 10.39 -7.37 6.62
N VAL A 108 9.68 -8.43 7.00
CA VAL A 108 10.04 -9.81 6.64
C VAL A 108 9.90 -10.04 5.14
N GLU A 109 8.76 -9.70 4.54
CA GLU A 109 8.52 -9.92 3.11
C GLU A 109 9.50 -9.14 2.23
N SER A 110 9.86 -7.91 2.59
CA SER A 110 10.79 -7.08 1.82
C SER A 110 12.24 -7.51 1.99
N THR A 111 12.61 -8.01 3.17
CA THR A 111 13.93 -8.64 3.39
C THR A 111 14.06 -9.90 2.54
N LEU A 112 13.03 -10.76 2.50
CA LEU A 112 13.01 -11.97 1.65
C LEU A 112 13.09 -11.61 0.16
N ALA A 113 12.34 -10.59 -0.29
CA ALA A 113 12.39 -10.15 -1.67
C ALA A 113 13.79 -9.69 -2.10
N GLN A 114 14.53 -9.04 -1.21
CA GLN A 114 15.91 -8.66 -1.44
C GLN A 114 16.88 -9.86 -1.45
N ILE A 115 16.65 -10.86 -0.59
CA ILE A 115 17.48 -12.08 -0.57
C ILE A 115 17.34 -12.84 -1.90
N TYR A 116 16.13 -12.97 -2.43
CA TYR A 116 15.83 -13.76 -3.63
C TYR A 116 15.63 -12.93 -4.91
N LYS A 117 16.10 -11.67 -4.93
CA LYS A 117 16.03 -10.82 -6.13
C LYS A 117 16.88 -11.38 -7.28
N ARG A 118 16.46 -11.10 -8.50
CA ARG A 118 17.11 -11.54 -9.75
C ARG A 118 17.76 -10.36 -10.47
N LYS A 119 18.82 -10.67 -11.21
CA LYS A 119 19.46 -9.73 -12.14
C LYS A 119 18.62 -9.57 -13.39
N GLY A 120 18.50 -8.32 -13.87
CA GLY A 120 17.85 -8.01 -15.14
C GLY A 120 18.63 -6.95 -15.90
N ASP A 121 18.27 -6.73 -17.17
CA ASP A 121 18.94 -5.77 -18.05
C ASP A 121 18.84 -4.31 -17.57
N ASP A 122 17.72 -3.97 -16.92
CA ASP A 122 17.43 -2.63 -16.39
C ASP A 122 17.61 -2.52 -14.86
N GLY A 123 18.37 -3.42 -14.23
CA GLY A 123 18.59 -3.49 -12.77
C GLY A 123 18.00 -4.75 -12.13
N SER A 124 17.90 -4.75 -10.80
CA SER A 124 17.33 -5.89 -10.07
C SER A 124 15.79 -5.86 -10.04
N TYR A 125 15.19 -7.04 -9.96
CA TYR A 125 13.76 -7.22 -9.78
C TYR A 125 13.47 -8.45 -8.91
N GLY A 126 12.33 -8.48 -8.27
CA GLY A 126 11.96 -9.55 -7.36
C GLY A 126 10.56 -9.32 -6.79
N GLY A 127 10.26 -10.01 -5.71
CA GLY A 127 8.98 -9.97 -5.04
C GLY A 127 8.57 -11.37 -4.55
N PRO A 128 7.31 -11.57 -4.10
CA PRO A 128 6.86 -12.85 -3.58
C PRO A 128 7.01 -14.01 -4.54
N ALA A 129 6.67 -13.82 -5.81
CA ALA A 129 6.81 -14.87 -6.81
C ALA A 129 8.25 -15.42 -6.87
N TYR A 130 9.24 -14.54 -6.71
CA TYR A 130 10.65 -14.91 -6.77
C TYR A 130 11.13 -15.66 -5.53
N TYR A 131 10.70 -15.28 -4.32
CA TYR A 131 11.06 -16.08 -3.15
C TYR A 131 10.22 -17.34 -3.00
N ILE A 132 8.98 -17.40 -3.54
CA ILE A 132 8.20 -18.64 -3.62
C ILE A 132 8.91 -19.63 -4.57
N GLU A 133 9.32 -19.19 -5.75
CA GLU A 133 10.04 -20.07 -6.68
C GLU A 133 11.44 -20.43 -6.17
N GLY A 134 12.20 -19.44 -5.67
CA GLY A 134 13.60 -19.61 -5.28
C GLY A 134 13.79 -20.38 -3.98
N ALA A 135 12.92 -20.18 -2.96
CA ALA A 135 13.08 -20.79 -1.65
C ALA A 135 12.20 -22.02 -1.42
N LEU A 136 10.99 -22.07 -2.01
CA LEU A 136 10.08 -23.21 -1.89
C LEU A 136 10.16 -24.14 -3.08
N HIS A 137 10.89 -23.77 -4.13
CA HIS A 137 10.98 -24.51 -5.40
C HIS A 137 9.60 -24.82 -6.01
N ASN A 138 8.60 -23.94 -5.75
CA ASN A 138 7.22 -24.13 -6.17
C ASN A 138 6.83 -23.09 -7.24
N LYS A 139 7.24 -23.38 -8.48
CA LYS A 139 6.95 -22.51 -9.64
C LYS A 139 5.45 -22.36 -9.92
N PRO A 140 4.58 -23.40 -9.82
CA PRO A 140 3.14 -23.21 -9.98
C PRO A 140 2.55 -22.20 -9.01
N LEU A 141 2.88 -22.27 -7.71
CA LEU A 141 2.40 -21.32 -6.71
C LEU A 141 2.91 -19.90 -6.98
N ALA A 142 4.16 -19.77 -7.43
CA ALA A 142 4.74 -18.48 -7.81
C ALA A 142 4.00 -17.84 -9.01
N ILE A 143 3.62 -18.64 -10.01
CA ILE A 143 2.81 -18.19 -11.16
C ILE A 143 1.41 -17.77 -10.70
N VAL A 144 0.75 -18.57 -9.84
CA VAL A 144 -0.57 -18.22 -9.28
C VAL A 144 -0.49 -16.87 -8.53
N PHE A 145 0.54 -16.68 -7.70
CA PHE A 145 0.74 -15.40 -7.02
C PHE A 145 0.95 -14.24 -8.00
N SER A 146 1.77 -14.43 -9.04
CA SER A 146 1.98 -13.42 -10.08
C SER A 146 0.68 -13.03 -10.79
N ILE A 147 -0.15 -14.01 -11.14
CA ILE A 147 -1.46 -13.76 -11.77
C ILE A 147 -2.39 -12.99 -10.81
N LEU A 148 -2.45 -13.40 -9.53
CA LEU A 148 -3.27 -12.70 -8.53
C LEU A 148 -2.81 -11.26 -8.35
N LEU A 149 -1.50 -10.99 -8.32
CA LEU A 149 -0.99 -9.62 -8.23
C LEU A 149 -1.38 -8.81 -9.48
N ILE A 150 -1.26 -9.38 -10.68
CA ILE A 150 -1.67 -8.71 -11.92
C ILE A 150 -3.17 -8.38 -11.89
N VAL A 151 -4.01 -9.31 -11.43
CA VAL A 151 -5.46 -9.09 -11.31
C VAL A 151 -5.76 -8.04 -10.25
N THR A 152 -5.10 -8.09 -9.09
CA THR A 152 -5.34 -7.14 -8.00
C THR A 152 -4.92 -5.73 -8.39
N TYR A 153 -3.66 -5.55 -8.80
CA TYR A 153 -3.06 -4.22 -9.02
C TYR A 153 -3.26 -3.71 -10.44
N GLY A 154 -3.26 -4.61 -11.44
CA GLY A 154 -3.51 -4.23 -12.84
C GLY A 154 -4.98 -3.95 -13.14
N PHE A 155 -5.90 -4.62 -12.45
CA PHE A 155 -7.35 -4.45 -12.64
C PHE A 155 -8.00 -3.83 -11.41
N GLY A 156 -8.17 -4.58 -10.32
CA GLY A 156 -8.99 -4.19 -9.17
C GLY A 156 -8.64 -2.82 -8.60
N PHE A 157 -7.40 -2.65 -8.15
CA PHE A 157 -6.94 -1.40 -7.54
C PHE A 157 -6.88 -0.24 -8.53
N ASN A 158 -6.49 -0.49 -9.78
CA ASN A 158 -6.39 0.58 -10.77
C ASN A 158 -7.78 1.06 -11.25
N MET A 159 -8.74 0.15 -11.42
CA MET A 159 -10.12 0.55 -11.67
C MET A 159 -10.71 1.34 -10.50
N LEU A 160 -10.49 0.87 -9.27
CA LEU A 160 -10.95 1.56 -8.07
C LEU A 160 -10.31 2.94 -7.89
N ALA A 161 -9.00 3.08 -8.14
CA ALA A 161 -8.31 4.37 -8.07
C ALA A 161 -8.85 5.37 -9.10
N SER A 162 -9.16 4.90 -10.31
CA SER A 162 -9.77 5.72 -11.35
C SER A 162 -11.20 6.15 -10.98
N TYR A 163 -12.01 5.23 -10.46
CA TYR A 163 -13.33 5.55 -9.93
C TYR A 163 -13.27 6.56 -8.78
N ASN A 164 -12.42 6.32 -7.79
CA ASN A 164 -12.28 7.19 -6.64
C ASN A 164 -11.85 8.61 -7.05
N LEU A 165 -10.97 8.73 -8.03
CA LEU A 165 -10.58 10.04 -8.57
C LEU A 165 -11.77 10.75 -9.22
N GLN A 166 -12.49 10.11 -10.13
CA GLN A 166 -13.61 10.76 -10.82
C GLN A 166 -14.75 11.12 -9.85
N SER A 167 -14.98 10.32 -8.80
CA SER A 167 -16.03 10.59 -7.82
C SER A 167 -15.81 11.89 -7.04
N THR A 168 -14.56 12.38 -6.92
CA THR A 168 -14.30 13.67 -6.27
C THR A 168 -14.79 14.87 -7.07
N PHE A 169 -15.12 14.68 -8.33
CA PHE A 169 -15.68 15.75 -9.16
C PHE A 169 -17.19 15.89 -9.02
N SER A 170 -17.86 14.95 -8.35
CA SER A 170 -19.33 14.96 -8.19
C SER A 170 -19.87 16.18 -7.45
N SER A 171 -19.05 16.87 -6.64
CA SER A 171 -19.43 18.09 -5.94
C SER A 171 -19.44 19.35 -6.80
N TYR A 172 -18.93 19.29 -8.02
CA TYR A 172 -18.87 20.47 -8.90
C TYR A 172 -20.07 20.56 -9.82
N SER A 173 -20.54 21.78 -10.08
CA SER A 173 -21.74 22.06 -10.91
C SER A 173 -21.65 21.60 -12.35
N PHE A 174 -20.44 21.41 -12.89
CA PHE A 174 -20.24 20.88 -14.24
C PHE A 174 -20.33 19.36 -14.33
N TYR A 175 -20.40 18.66 -13.19
CA TYR A 175 -20.40 17.20 -13.18
C TYR A 175 -21.71 16.64 -13.76
N ASN A 176 -21.56 15.71 -14.69
CA ASN A 176 -22.63 14.95 -15.28
C ASN A 176 -22.35 13.46 -15.14
N GLU A 177 -23.22 12.73 -14.44
CA GLU A 177 -23.04 11.30 -14.12
C GLU A 177 -22.84 10.40 -15.35
N LYS A 178 -23.39 10.78 -16.51
CA LYS A 178 -23.30 9.98 -17.74
C LYS A 178 -22.01 10.22 -18.54
N SER A 179 -21.44 11.41 -18.48
CA SER A 179 -20.31 11.79 -19.34
C SER A 179 -19.01 12.09 -18.58
N THR A 180 -19.09 12.75 -17.41
CA THR A 180 -17.90 13.20 -16.69
C THR A 180 -16.99 12.06 -16.25
N PRO A 181 -17.48 10.89 -15.74
CA PRO A 181 -16.63 9.77 -15.40
C PRO A 181 -15.75 9.30 -16.56
N TRP A 182 -16.34 9.20 -17.76
CA TRP A 182 -15.63 8.75 -18.95
C TRP A 182 -14.59 9.76 -19.43
N ILE A 183 -14.89 11.07 -19.36
CA ILE A 183 -13.97 12.14 -19.76
C ILE A 183 -12.76 12.11 -18.80
N ILE A 184 -12.99 12.06 -17.49
CA ILE A 184 -11.92 12.01 -16.49
C ILE A 184 -11.12 10.72 -16.63
N GLY A 185 -11.80 9.58 -16.77
CA GLY A 185 -11.17 8.28 -16.99
C GLY A 185 -10.25 8.27 -18.22
N LEU A 186 -10.69 8.90 -19.32
CA LEU A 186 -9.90 9.01 -20.55
C LEU A 186 -8.64 9.87 -20.34
N ILE A 187 -8.77 11.02 -19.69
CA ILE A 187 -7.64 11.89 -19.37
C ILE A 187 -6.61 11.15 -18.52
N VAL A 188 -7.06 10.49 -17.45
CA VAL A 188 -6.19 9.73 -16.56
C VAL A 188 -5.51 8.58 -17.31
N ALA A 189 -6.25 7.82 -18.12
CA ALA A 189 -5.70 6.72 -18.92
C ALA A 189 -4.59 7.19 -19.89
N ILE A 190 -4.78 8.34 -20.53
CA ILE A 190 -3.78 8.92 -21.44
C ILE A 190 -2.53 9.34 -20.66
N VAL A 191 -2.69 10.04 -19.52
CA VAL A 191 -1.55 10.54 -18.73
C VAL A 191 -0.76 9.38 -18.12
N VAL A 192 -1.44 8.37 -17.58
CA VAL A 192 -0.81 7.15 -17.06
C VAL A 192 -0.12 6.38 -18.18
N GLY A 193 -0.80 6.17 -19.31
CA GLY A 193 -0.22 5.52 -20.49
C GLY A 193 1.06 6.20 -20.94
N TYR A 194 1.05 7.53 -21.07
CA TYR A 194 2.27 8.29 -21.41
C TYR A 194 3.41 8.04 -20.43
N CYS A 195 3.12 7.93 -19.13
CA CYS A 195 4.15 7.62 -18.14
C CYS A 195 4.70 6.20 -18.31
N LEU A 196 3.83 5.20 -18.55
CA LEU A 196 4.19 3.78 -18.69
C LEU A 196 5.09 3.53 -19.92
N PHE A 197 4.82 4.16 -21.06
CA PHE A 197 5.66 4.04 -22.25
C PHE A 197 7.10 4.53 -22.02
N GLY A 198 7.37 5.26 -20.94
CA GLY A 198 8.72 5.59 -20.48
C GLY A 198 9.40 4.51 -19.65
N GLY A 199 8.69 3.41 -19.34
CA GLY A 199 9.19 2.28 -18.57
C GLY A 199 9.47 2.58 -17.11
N GLY A 200 9.99 1.59 -16.38
CA GLY A 200 10.21 1.66 -14.93
C GLY A 200 11.08 2.83 -14.47
N LYS A 201 12.07 3.26 -15.26
CA LYS A 201 12.92 4.43 -14.94
C LYS A 201 12.10 5.73 -14.87
N ARG A 202 11.11 5.91 -15.76
CA ARG A 202 10.21 7.07 -15.72
C ARG A 202 9.29 7.00 -14.50
N VAL A 203 8.74 5.84 -14.20
CA VAL A 203 7.91 5.63 -12.98
C VAL A 203 8.71 5.99 -11.74
N LEU A 204 9.93 5.47 -11.59
CA LEU A 204 10.83 5.79 -10.46
C LEU A 204 11.11 7.30 -10.34
N LYS A 205 11.38 7.99 -11.47
CA LYS A 205 11.63 9.43 -11.48
C LYS A 205 10.40 10.24 -11.09
N VAL A 206 9.24 9.90 -11.63
CA VAL A 206 7.98 10.60 -11.34
C VAL A 206 7.58 10.40 -9.89
N THR A 207 7.59 9.17 -9.37
CA THR A 207 7.21 8.89 -7.99
C THR A 207 8.17 9.52 -6.99
N SER A 208 9.49 9.47 -7.24
CA SER A 208 10.49 10.09 -6.34
C SER A 208 10.38 11.62 -6.26
N THR A 209 9.70 12.26 -7.21
CA THR A 209 9.47 13.70 -7.20
C THR A 209 8.09 14.05 -6.64
N LEU A 210 7.03 13.38 -7.11
CA LEU A 210 5.65 13.74 -6.74
C LEU A 210 5.27 13.29 -5.35
N VAL A 211 5.67 12.08 -4.93
CA VAL A 211 5.24 11.51 -3.65
C VAL A 211 5.66 12.35 -2.44
N PRO A 212 6.93 12.81 -2.32
CA PRO A 212 7.31 13.68 -1.21
C PRO A 212 6.55 15.00 -1.21
N VAL A 213 6.39 15.62 -2.38
CA VAL A 213 5.71 16.93 -2.51
C VAL A 213 4.25 16.82 -2.11
N MET A 214 3.52 15.83 -2.66
CA MET A 214 2.11 15.64 -2.33
C MET A 214 1.90 15.24 -0.87
N GLY A 215 2.76 14.35 -0.33
CA GLY A 215 2.67 13.91 1.06
C GLY A 215 2.91 15.05 2.05
N VAL A 216 3.96 15.85 1.84
CA VAL A 216 4.26 17.01 2.69
C VAL A 216 3.15 18.05 2.59
N ALA A 217 2.68 18.39 1.39
CA ALA A 217 1.59 19.35 1.22
C ALA A 217 0.30 18.89 1.93
N TYR A 218 -0.04 17.58 1.80
CA TYR A 218 -1.21 17.01 2.45
C TYR A 218 -1.13 17.07 3.97
N ILE A 219 0.02 16.71 4.55
CA ILE A 219 0.26 16.75 5.99
C ILE A 219 0.23 18.19 6.50
N LEU A 220 0.82 19.14 5.78
CA LEU A 220 0.82 20.55 6.18
C LEU A 220 -0.61 21.10 6.29
N ILE A 221 -1.47 20.84 5.31
CA ILE A 221 -2.89 21.25 5.37
C ILE A 221 -3.62 20.56 6.53
N ALA A 222 -3.37 19.27 6.75
CA ALA A 222 -3.95 18.55 7.88
C ALA A 222 -3.52 19.16 9.22
N VAL A 223 -2.25 19.48 9.38
CA VAL A 223 -1.73 20.15 10.60
C VAL A 223 -2.39 21.52 10.78
N ILE A 224 -2.54 22.31 9.73
CA ILE A 224 -3.22 23.62 9.80
C ILE A 224 -4.66 23.43 10.32
N ILE A 225 -5.43 22.48 9.74
CA ILE A 225 -6.82 22.21 10.16
C ILE A 225 -6.88 21.77 11.63
N VAL A 226 -6.00 20.85 12.03
CA VAL A 226 -5.94 20.36 13.42
C VAL A 226 -5.57 21.47 14.38
N VAL A 227 -4.61 22.34 14.05
CA VAL A 227 -4.22 23.48 14.87
C VAL A 227 -5.35 24.50 14.99
N MET A 228 -6.07 24.80 13.90
CA MET A 228 -7.26 25.66 13.94
C MET A 228 -8.35 25.13 14.88
N ASN A 229 -8.43 23.79 15.03
CA ASN A 229 -9.43 23.11 15.84
C ASN A 229 -8.82 22.39 17.06
N ILE A 230 -7.69 22.85 17.58
CA ILE A 230 -6.88 22.18 18.61
C ILE A 230 -7.69 21.84 19.88
N LYS A 231 -8.70 22.62 20.20
CA LYS A 231 -9.58 22.41 21.37
C LYS A 231 -10.43 21.14 21.25
N LEU A 232 -10.69 20.65 20.02
CA LEU A 232 -11.46 19.43 19.77
C LEU A 232 -10.59 18.17 19.91
N LEU A 233 -9.26 18.32 19.84
CA LEU A 233 -8.34 17.19 19.78
C LEU A 233 -8.48 16.19 20.95
N PRO A 234 -8.58 16.64 22.23
CA PRO A 234 -8.79 15.71 23.35
C PRO A 234 -10.07 14.86 23.20
N GLY A 235 -11.19 15.49 22.80
CA GLY A 235 -12.45 14.79 22.57
C GLY A 235 -12.37 13.82 21.37
N ILE A 236 -11.61 14.16 20.33
CA ILE A 236 -11.37 13.26 19.18
C ILE A 236 -10.67 11.98 19.66
N PHE A 237 -9.60 12.10 20.45
CA PHE A 237 -8.92 10.93 21.01
C PHE A 237 -9.83 10.13 21.93
N GLU A 238 -10.58 10.80 22.81
CA GLU A 238 -11.57 10.15 23.68
C GLU A 238 -12.56 9.32 22.85
N THR A 239 -13.12 9.89 21.79
CA THR A 239 -14.08 9.20 20.90
C THR A 239 -13.43 7.99 20.22
N ILE A 240 -12.22 8.15 19.65
CA ILE A 240 -11.50 7.06 19.00
C ILE A 240 -11.34 5.87 19.97
N PHE A 241 -10.86 6.10 21.18
CA PHE A 241 -10.64 5.02 22.15
C PHE A 241 -11.92 4.45 22.73
N THR A 242 -12.92 5.29 23.01
CA THR A 242 -14.21 4.83 23.56
C THR A 242 -14.95 3.94 22.55
N GLU A 243 -14.98 4.33 21.28
CA GLU A 243 -15.62 3.52 20.23
C GLU A 243 -14.82 2.26 19.91
N ALA A 244 -13.49 2.35 19.87
CA ALA A 244 -12.62 1.22 19.55
C ALA A 244 -12.80 0.03 20.53
N PHE A 245 -13.18 0.31 21.77
CA PHE A 245 -13.37 -0.68 22.83
C PHE A 245 -14.83 -0.84 23.27
N ASN A 246 -15.78 -0.35 22.48
CA ASN A 246 -17.22 -0.59 22.71
C ASN A 246 -17.59 -2.01 22.27
N PHE A 247 -17.25 -2.98 23.12
CA PHE A 247 -17.48 -4.40 22.83
C PHE A 247 -18.95 -4.77 22.61
N LYS A 248 -19.92 -4.04 23.18
CA LYS A 248 -21.34 -4.27 22.88
C LYS A 248 -21.68 -3.97 21.43
N ALA A 249 -21.19 -2.85 20.91
CA ALA A 249 -21.39 -2.48 19.50
C ALA A 249 -20.62 -3.44 18.57
N ILE A 250 -19.39 -3.79 18.93
CA ILE A 250 -18.54 -4.70 18.15
C ILE A 250 -19.17 -6.08 18.01
N PHE A 251 -19.62 -6.70 19.11
CA PHE A 251 -20.21 -8.05 19.06
C PHE A 251 -21.68 -8.05 18.63
N GLY A 252 -22.40 -6.92 18.72
CA GLY A 252 -23.78 -6.78 18.23
C GLY A 252 -23.88 -6.64 16.71
N GLY A 253 -22.85 -6.15 16.06
CA GLY A 253 -22.79 -5.94 14.59
C GLY A 253 -21.37 -6.13 14.05
N PHE A 254 -20.74 -7.30 14.29
CA PHE A 254 -19.31 -7.51 14.06
C PHE A 254 -18.87 -7.18 12.63
N SER A 255 -19.62 -7.57 11.60
CA SER A 255 -19.27 -7.29 10.20
C SER A 255 -19.29 -5.82 9.84
N GLY A 256 -20.06 -4.99 10.56
CA GLY A 256 -20.10 -3.53 10.40
C GLY A 256 -19.32 -2.78 11.47
N SER A 257 -18.48 -3.45 12.26
CA SER A 257 -17.80 -2.84 13.40
C SER A 257 -16.57 -2.03 13.00
N CYS A 258 -16.16 -1.15 13.91
CA CYS A 258 -14.91 -0.38 13.79
C CYS A 258 -13.68 -1.30 13.65
N VAL A 259 -13.71 -2.51 14.19
CA VAL A 259 -12.64 -3.52 14.08
C VAL A 259 -12.46 -3.94 12.61
N ILE A 260 -13.57 -4.39 11.99
CA ILE A 260 -13.55 -4.88 10.60
C ILE A 260 -13.15 -3.77 9.64
N TYR A 261 -13.83 -2.62 9.72
CA TYR A 261 -13.51 -1.49 8.82
C TYR A 261 -12.12 -0.93 9.06
N GLY A 262 -11.67 -0.83 10.31
CA GLY A 262 -10.33 -0.38 10.64
C GLY A 262 -9.25 -1.32 10.10
N ILE A 263 -9.38 -2.64 10.29
CA ILE A 263 -8.42 -3.62 9.76
C ILE A 263 -8.48 -3.67 8.24
N LYS A 264 -9.67 -3.70 7.65
CA LYS A 264 -9.88 -3.80 6.21
C LYS A 264 -9.31 -2.59 5.47
N ARG A 265 -9.65 -1.37 5.90
CA ARG A 265 -9.14 -0.14 5.26
C ARG A 265 -7.69 0.15 5.63
N GLY A 266 -7.26 -0.25 6.83
CA GLY A 266 -5.84 -0.22 7.20
C GLY A 266 -4.99 -1.12 6.32
N LEU A 267 -5.39 -2.38 6.11
CA LEU A 267 -4.70 -3.31 5.22
C LEU A 267 -4.68 -2.82 3.77
N PHE A 268 -5.83 -2.32 3.28
CA PHE A 268 -5.93 -1.76 1.94
C PHE A 268 -4.94 -0.60 1.72
N SER A 269 -4.72 0.22 2.76
CA SER A 269 -3.81 1.35 2.71
C SER A 269 -2.35 0.90 2.79
N ASN A 270 -1.97 0.16 3.85
CA ASN A 270 -0.56 -0.15 4.11
C ASN A 270 -0.01 -1.39 3.40
N GLU A 271 -0.86 -2.26 2.88
CA GLU A 271 -0.52 -3.47 2.11
C GLU A 271 0.46 -4.43 2.83
N ALA A 272 0.58 -4.34 4.15
CA ALA A 272 1.56 -5.12 4.91
C ALA A 272 1.18 -6.60 4.98
N GLY A 273 2.06 -7.49 4.49
CA GLY A 273 1.80 -8.93 4.41
C GLY A 273 1.03 -9.36 3.15
N VAL A 274 0.59 -8.42 2.31
CA VAL A 274 -0.06 -8.70 1.02
C VAL A 274 0.92 -9.22 -0.03
N GLY A 275 2.17 -8.76 0.03
CA GLY A 275 3.21 -9.16 -0.92
C GLY A 275 3.35 -8.24 -2.14
N SER A 276 2.81 -7.04 -2.11
CA SER A 276 2.90 -6.07 -3.19
C SER A 276 4.20 -5.27 -3.17
N ALA A 277 4.45 -4.56 -2.06
CA ALA A 277 5.61 -3.69 -1.87
C ALA A 277 6.98 -4.39 -2.01
N PRO A 278 7.13 -5.70 -1.71
CA PRO A 278 8.35 -6.44 -2.01
C PRO A 278 8.84 -6.33 -3.45
N ASN A 279 7.93 -6.10 -4.42
CA ASN A 279 8.30 -5.90 -5.84
C ASN A 279 9.08 -4.59 -6.05
N ALA A 280 8.78 -3.53 -5.30
CA ALA A 280 9.57 -2.31 -5.30
C ALA A 280 10.86 -2.48 -4.50
N SER A 281 10.79 -3.11 -3.31
CA SER A 281 11.94 -3.33 -2.44
C SER A 281 13.07 -4.09 -3.14
N ALA A 282 12.73 -5.09 -3.96
CA ALA A 282 13.71 -5.91 -4.68
C ALA A 282 14.46 -5.12 -5.77
N SER A 283 13.94 -3.99 -6.23
CA SER A 283 14.59 -3.17 -7.26
C SER A 283 15.73 -2.30 -6.70
N ALA A 284 15.78 -2.10 -5.38
CA ALA A 284 16.82 -1.29 -4.76
C ALA A 284 18.17 -2.00 -4.70
N GLU A 285 19.24 -1.22 -4.93
CA GLU A 285 20.60 -1.67 -4.67
C GLU A 285 21.03 -1.30 -3.25
N VAL A 286 21.28 -2.34 -2.46
CA VAL A 286 21.71 -2.22 -1.05
C VAL A 286 22.80 -3.24 -0.73
N ASN A 287 23.61 -2.96 0.28
CA ASN A 287 24.64 -3.88 0.74
C ASN A 287 24.11 -5.01 1.61
N HIS A 288 22.89 -4.86 2.15
CA HIS A 288 22.31 -5.82 3.07
C HIS A 288 20.77 -5.84 2.91
N PRO A 289 20.13 -7.01 2.75
CA PRO A 289 18.68 -7.16 2.54
C PRO A 289 17.82 -6.49 3.62
N VAL A 290 18.25 -6.52 4.86
CA VAL A 290 17.57 -5.91 6.02
C VAL A 290 17.29 -4.42 5.82
N LYS A 291 18.14 -3.70 5.09
CA LYS A 291 17.93 -2.28 4.82
C LYS A 291 16.60 -2.02 4.13
N GLN A 292 16.23 -2.83 3.14
CA GLN A 292 14.94 -2.70 2.46
C GLN A 292 13.76 -3.15 3.33
N GLY A 293 13.96 -4.14 4.19
CA GLY A 293 12.99 -4.46 5.23
C GLY A 293 12.69 -3.26 6.13
N LEU A 294 13.74 -2.57 6.61
CA LEU A 294 13.63 -1.37 7.45
C LEU A 294 12.96 -0.19 6.72
N VAL A 295 13.30 0.01 5.44
CA VAL A 295 12.66 1.02 4.58
C VAL A 295 11.15 0.78 4.45
N GLN A 296 10.72 -0.46 4.33
CA GLN A 296 9.29 -0.78 4.20
C GLN A 296 8.51 -0.67 5.52
N VAL A 297 9.17 -0.85 6.68
CA VAL A 297 8.58 -0.47 7.97
C VAL A 297 8.21 1.02 7.97
N LEU A 298 9.17 1.87 7.57
CA LEU A 298 8.92 3.31 7.51
C LEU A 298 7.81 3.68 6.51
N SER A 299 7.74 2.99 5.37
CA SER A 299 6.66 3.19 4.38
C SER A 299 5.27 2.94 4.98
N VAL A 300 5.10 1.87 5.76
CA VAL A 300 3.82 1.56 6.45
C VAL A 300 3.46 2.66 7.46
N PHE A 301 4.46 3.16 8.21
CA PHE A 301 4.22 4.26 9.16
C PHE A 301 3.81 5.55 8.43
N ILE A 302 4.52 5.93 7.37
CA ILE A 302 4.18 7.12 6.56
C ILE A 302 2.77 7.00 6.02
N ASP A 303 2.41 5.86 5.46
CA ASP A 303 1.10 5.63 4.88
C ASP A 303 -0.03 5.74 5.90
N THR A 304 -0.03 4.86 6.90
CA THR A 304 -1.20 4.70 7.77
C THR A 304 -1.13 5.58 9.00
N VAL A 305 0.01 5.57 9.73
CA VAL A 305 0.09 6.35 10.98
C VAL A 305 0.16 7.84 10.70
N LEU A 306 0.68 8.25 9.55
CA LEU A 306 0.81 9.68 9.22
C LEU A 306 -0.30 10.15 8.26
N ILE A 307 -0.40 9.60 7.05
CA ILE A 307 -1.32 10.11 6.02
C ILE A 307 -2.79 9.73 6.31
N CYS A 308 -3.09 8.48 6.69
CA CYS A 308 -4.46 8.13 7.06
C CYS A 308 -4.93 8.87 8.31
N SER A 309 -4.04 9.07 9.30
CA SER A 309 -4.36 9.90 10.48
C SER A 309 -4.62 11.35 10.10
N ALA A 310 -3.86 11.92 9.16
CA ALA A 310 -4.09 13.26 8.66
C ALA A 310 -5.51 13.41 8.11
N THR A 311 -5.96 12.45 7.28
CA THR A 311 -7.34 12.44 6.76
C THR A 311 -8.37 12.28 7.89
N ALA A 312 -8.16 11.33 8.79
CA ALA A 312 -9.08 11.09 9.90
C ALA A 312 -9.24 12.34 10.78
N PHE A 313 -8.14 12.96 11.19
CA PHE A 313 -8.17 14.16 12.02
C PHE A 313 -8.77 15.37 11.29
N MET A 314 -8.50 15.56 9.99
CA MET A 314 -9.16 16.59 9.21
C MET A 314 -10.69 16.41 9.22
N CYS A 315 -11.17 15.21 9.00
CA CYS A 315 -12.61 14.91 8.99
C CYS A 315 -13.22 15.08 10.40
N MET A 316 -12.62 14.50 11.42
CA MET A 316 -13.13 14.55 12.79
C MET A 316 -13.11 15.97 13.39
N SER A 317 -12.08 16.76 13.04
CA SER A 317 -11.98 18.18 13.50
C SER A 317 -13.00 19.11 12.86
N SER A 318 -13.69 18.68 11.80
CA SER A 318 -14.69 19.47 11.11
C SER A 318 -16.03 19.54 11.86
N GLY A 319 -16.31 18.53 12.72
CA GLY A 319 -17.61 18.36 13.36
C GLY A 319 -18.74 18.07 12.36
N VAL A 320 -18.42 17.50 11.19
CA VAL A 320 -19.40 16.88 10.28
C VAL A 320 -19.62 15.45 10.77
N GLU A 321 -20.89 15.11 11.02
CA GLU A 321 -21.25 13.75 11.45
C GLU A 321 -21.10 12.76 10.29
N PRO A 322 -20.39 11.63 10.50
CA PRO A 322 -20.28 10.59 9.47
C PRO A 322 -21.60 9.84 9.30
N SER A 323 -21.96 9.57 8.06
CA SER A 323 -23.13 8.72 7.72
C SER A 323 -22.81 7.84 6.52
N ALA A 324 -23.56 6.76 6.34
CA ALA A 324 -23.36 5.84 5.23
C ALA A 324 -23.58 6.54 3.87
N GLU A 325 -24.53 7.49 3.80
CA GLU A 325 -24.84 8.25 2.59
C GLU A 325 -23.70 9.20 2.19
N LEU A 326 -22.90 9.66 3.15
CA LEU A 326 -21.73 10.52 2.90
C LEU A 326 -20.46 9.73 2.62
N SER A 327 -20.48 8.39 2.72
CA SER A 327 -19.27 7.57 2.60
C SER A 327 -18.48 7.89 1.33
N GLY A 328 -17.15 7.97 1.48
CA GLY A 328 -16.25 8.25 0.37
C GLY A 328 -15.88 9.72 0.19
N ALA A 329 -15.79 10.20 -1.04
CA ALA A 329 -15.44 11.58 -1.37
C ALA A 329 -16.37 12.64 -0.74
N PRO A 330 -17.69 12.44 -0.71
CA PRO A 330 -18.63 13.43 -0.16
C PRO A 330 -18.33 13.81 1.30
N PHE A 331 -17.99 12.84 2.15
CA PHE A 331 -17.70 13.12 3.56
C PHE A 331 -16.46 13.99 3.74
N VAL A 332 -15.36 13.65 3.04
CA VAL A 332 -14.12 14.44 3.12
C VAL A 332 -14.33 15.84 2.56
N GLN A 333 -15.08 15.97 1.47
CA GLN A 333 -15.40 17.27 0.88
C GLN A 333 -16.28 18.11 1.79
N ALA A 334 -17.30 17.53 2.42
CA ALA A 334 -18.15 18.23 3.39
C ALA A 334 -17.33 18.70 4.60
N ALA A 335 -16.46 17.83 5.13
CA ALA A 335 -15.59 18.15 6.26
C ALA A 335 -14.65 19.34 5.95
N LEU A 336 -14.00 19.30 4.78
CA LEU A 336 -13.10 20.37 4.39
C LEU A 336 -13.81 21.63 3.91
N THR A 337 -14.99 21.53 3.34
CA THR A 337 -15.82 22.72 3.06
C THR A 337 -16.18 23.46 4.35
N LYS A 338 -16.53 22.74 5.41
CA LYS A 338 -16.87 23.34 6.71
C LYS A 338 -15.67 24.04 7.37
N THR A 339 -14.45 23.52 7.16
CA THR A 339 -13.23 24.06 7.79
C THR A 339 -12.48 25.09 6.94
N LEU A 340 -12.43 24.87 5.62
CA LEU A 340 -11.65 25.68 4.67
C LEU A 340 -12.51 26.45 3.65
N GLY A 341 -13.84 26.37 3.76
CA GLY A 341 -14.76 26.99 2.80
C GLY A 341 -14.60 26.39 1.39
N SER A 342 -14.71 27.21 0.37
CA SER A 342 -14.61 26.79 -1.04
C SER A 342 -13.25 26.23 -1.45
N PHE A 343 -12.18 26.46 -0.67
CA PHE A 343 -10.87 25.90 -0.91
C PHE A 343 -10.82 24.38 -0.60
N GLY A 344 -11.64 23.90 0.35
CA GLY A 344 -11.65 22.51 0.79
C GLY A 344 -11.85 21.49 -0.35
N PRO A 345 -12.95 21.55 -1.13
CA PRO A 345 -13.16 20.67 -2.26
C PRO A 345 -12.05 20.73 -3.32
N ILE A 346 -11.52 21.93 -3.60
CA ILE A 346 -10.43 22.11 -4.56
C ILE A 346 -9.16 21.37 -4.08
N PHE A 347 -8.80 21.56 -2.81
CA PHE A 347 -7.66 20.89 -2.20
C PHE A 347 -7.77 19.35 -2.30
N ILE A 348 -8.92 18.79 -1.94
CA ILE A 348 -9.14 17.34 -2.02
C ILE A 348 -9.09 16.84 -3.46
N THR A 349 -9.68 17.55 -4.41
CA THR A 349 -9.62 17.15 -5.81
C THR A 349 -8.20 17.14 -6.34
N VAL A 350 -7.40 18.18 -6.03
CA VAL A 350 -5.96 18.23 -6.40
C VAL A 350 -5.18 17.10 -5.73
N ALA A 351 -5.41 16.87 -4.43
CA ALA A 351 -4.78 15.77 -3.71
C ALA A 351 -5.12 14.42 -4.35
N MET A 352 -6.40 14.19 -4.68
CA MET A 352 -6.88 12.97 -5.32
C MET A 352 -6.29 12.76 -6.73
N ILE A 353 -6.11 13.82 -7.51
CA ILE A 353 -5.44 13.73 -8.83
C ILE A 353 -4.00 13.21 -8.64
N LEU A 354 -3.26 13.79 -7.70
CA LEU A 354 -1.86 13.40 -7.46
C LEU A 354 -1.76 11.99 -6.86
N PHE A 355 -2.59 11.68 -5.86
CA PHE A 355 -2.60 10.39 -5.17
C PHE A 355 -3.04 9.27 -6.11
N ALA A 356 -4.13 9.46 -6.87
CA ALA A 356 -4.58 8.46 -7.84
C ALA A 356 -3.54 8.22 -8.94
N PHE A 357 -2.97 9.29 -9.51
CA PHE A 357 -1.96 9.15 -10.55
C PHE A 357 -0.74 8.37 -10.07
N THR A 358 -0.19 8.72 -8.90
CA THR A 358 0.98 8.01 -8.36
C THR A 358 0.66 6.56 -8.00
N THR A 359 -0.53 6.28 -7.46
CA THR A 359 -1.00 4.91 -7.19
C THR A 359 -1.10 4.08 -8.46
N LEU A 360 -1.71 4.61 -9.51
CA LEU A 360 -1.87 3.91 -10.78
C LEU A 360 -0.53 3.47 -11.37
N ILE A 361 0.46 4.36 -11.41
CA ILE A 361 1.79 4.03 -11.95
C ILE A 361 2.61 3.14 -10.99
N GLY A 362 2.46 3.29 -9.67
CA GLY A 362 3.10 2.46 -8.66
C GLY A 362 2.60 1.01 -8.71
N ASN A 363 1.29 0.82 -8.84
CA ASN A 363 0.65 -0.47 -9.02
C ASN A 363 1.16 -1.20 -10.28
N LEU A 364 1.23 -0.48 -11.40
CA LEU A 364 1.69 -1.05 -12.66
C LEU A 364 3.19 -1.37 -12.65
N PHE A 365 3.98 -0.69 -11.83
CA PHE A 365 5.37 -1.09 -11.58
C PHE A 365 5.46 -2.49 -10.94
N TYR A 366 4.54 -2.83 -10.02
CA TYR A 366 4.48 -4.18 -9.43
C TYR A 366 4.04 -5.23 -10.46
N VAL A 367 3.06 -4.88 -11.26
CA VAL A 367 2.56 -5.75 -12.36
C VAL A 367 3.67 -6.08 -13.35
N ASP A 368 4.51 -5.11 -13.74
CA ASP A 368 5.67 -5.35 -14.59
C ASP A 368 6.57 -6.46 -14.04
N LYS A 369 6.85 -6.46 -12.72
CA LYS A 369 7.73 -7.47 -12.09
C LYS A 369 7.12 -8.86 -12.11
N CYS A 370 5.80 -8.98 -11.97
CA CYS A 370 5.09 -10.26 -12.08
C CYS A 370 5.00 -10.74 -13.54
N ILE A 371 4.84 -9.84 -14.50
CA ILE A 371 4.94 -10.19 -15.92
C ILE A 371 6.35 -10.74 -16.22
N PHE A 372 7.40 -10.07 -15.74
CA PHE A 372 8.78 -10.55 -15.93
C PHE A 372 9.01 -11.93 -15.31
N HIS A 373 8.39 -12.19 -14.15
CA HIS A 373 8.44 -13.52 -13.53
C HIS A 373 7.80 -14.60 -14.41
N ILE A 374 6.58 -14.37 -14.91
CA ILE A 374 5.85 -15.34 -15.75
C ILE A 374 6.65 -15.68 -17.03
N PHE A 375 7.25 -14.67 -17.66
CA PHE A 375 8.04 -14.85 -18.89
C PHE A 375 9.51 -15.25 -18.64
N GLY A 376 9.97 -15.26 -17.39
CA GLY A 376 11.35 -15.51 -17.01
C GLY A 376 12.34 -14.39 -17.36
N LYS A 377 11.89 -13.36 -18.06
CA LYS A 377 12.63 -12.15 -18.45
C LYS A 377 11.67 -11.03 -18.82
N LYS A 378 12.19 -9.83 -19.03
CA LYS A 378 11.40 -8.71 -19.59
C LYS A 378 10.93 -9.09 -21.01
N PRO A 379 9.62 -9.08 -21.28
CA PRO A 379 9.09 -9.33 -22.64
C PRO A 379 9.53 -8.26 -23.62
N GLY A 380 9.42 -8.58 -24.91
CA GLY A 380 9.74 -7.65 -25.99
C GLY A 380 8.84 -6.41 -25.99
N ASN A 381 9.32 -5.33 -26.62
CA ASN A 381 8.64 -4.01 -26.61
C ASN A 381 7.21 -4.08 -27.17
N GLY A 382 6.93 -4.93 -28.16
CA GLY A 382 5.58 -5.11 -28.70
C GLY A 382 4.58 -5.63 -27.67
N PHE A 383 4.97 -6.65 -26.88
CA PHE A 383 4.14 -7.17 -25.80
C PHE A 383 3.93 -6.12 -24.69
N MET A 384 5.01 -5.44 -24.27
CA MET A 384 4.91 -4.41 -23.23
C MET A 384 4.02 -3.25 -23.69
N SER A 385 4.10 -2.83 -24.96
CA SER A 385 3.24 -1.80 -25.50
C SER A 385 1.76 -2.20 -25.51
N ALA A 386 1.45 -3.43 -25.92
CA ALA A 386 0.08 -3.97 -25.86
C ALA A 386 -0.44 -4.02 -24.43
N TYR A 387 0.37 -4.48 -23.49
CA TYR A 387 0.03 -4.48 -22.06
C TYR A 387 -0.26 -3.06 -21.54
N TYR A 388 0.56 -2.07 -21.85
CA TYR A 388 0.34 -0.68 -21.41
C TYR A 388 -0.94 -0.07 -21.99
N ILE A 389 -1.30 -0.41 -23.22
CA ILE A 389 -2.59 -0.01 -23.82
C ILE A 389 -3.74 -0.66 -23.07
N ILE A 390 -3.65 -1.98 -22.78
CA ILE A 390 -4.69 -2.70 -22.02
C ILE A 390 -4.82 -2.11 -20.61
N ALA A 391 -3.71 -1.85 -19.91
CA ALA A 391 -3.73 -1.23 -18.58
C ALA A 391 -4.38 0.15 -18.61
N SER A 392 -4.11 0.96 -19.62
CA SER A 392 -4.76 2.27 -19.80
C SER A 392 -6.26 2.13 -20.07
N ALA A 393 -6.67 1.15 -20.89
CA ALA A 393 -8.09 0.87 -21.14
C ALA A 393 -8.83 0.42 -19.87
N ILE A 394 -8.18 -0.38 -19.01
CA ILE A 394 -8.74 -0.81 -17.72
C ILE A 394 -8.98 0.40 -16.80
N ILE A 395 -8.04 1.34 -16.72
CA ILE A 395 -8.17 2.59 -15.97
C ILE A 395 -9.37 3.40 -16.48
N PHE A 396 -9.51 3.53 -17.81
CA PHE A 396 -10.64 4.21 -18.43
C PHE A 396 -11.98 3.56 -18.05
N ILE A 397 -12.09 2.23 -18.18
CA ILE A 397 -13.30 1.49 -17.85
C ILE A 397 -13.66 1.61 -16.37
N GLY A 398 -12.65 1.55 -15.48
CA GLY A 398 -12.84 1.63 -14.03
C GLY A 398 -13.54 2.91 -13.58
N ALA A 399 -13.32 4.03 -14.27
CA ALA A 399 -13.97 5.31 -13.93
C ALA A 399 -15.50 5.29 -14.02
N GLY A 400 -16.05 4.44 -14.90
CA GLY A 400 -17.49 4.35 -15.15
C GLY A 400 -18.23 3.21 -14.41
N LEU A 401 -17.52 2.43 -13.57
CA LEU A 401 -18.12 1.31 -12.83
C LEU A 401 -18.68 1.75 -11.46
N SER A 402 -19.35 0.83 -10.74
CA SER A 402 -19.88 1.10 -9.42
C SER A 402 -18.83 0.97 -8.31
N ALA A 403 -18.94 1.80 -7.27
CA ALA A 403 -18.05 1.76 -6.10
C ALA A 403 -18.05 0.39 -5.43
N ASP A 404 -19.23 -0.16 -5.13
CA ASP A 404 -19.38 -1.41 -4.38
C ASP A 404 -18.75 -2.58 -5.10
N LEU A 405 -18.92 -2.67 -6.42
CA LEU A 405 -18.28 -3.70 -7.23
C LEU A 405 -16.75 -3.58 -7.17
N LEU A 406 -16.22 -2.37 -7.33
CA LEU A 406 -14.77 -2.14 -7.37
C LEU A 406 -14.10 -2.36 -6.03
N TRP A 407 -14.73 -1.91 -4.92
CA TRP A 407 -14.25 -2.20 -3.58
C TRP A 407 -14.30 -3.71 -3.28
N GLY A 408 -15.38 -4.39 -3.69
CA GLY A 408 -15.51 -5.83 -3.52
C GLY A 408 -14.41 -6.61 -4.26
N ILE A 409 -14.16 -6.28 -5.53
CA ILE A 409 -13.09 -6.91 -6.34
C ILE A 409 -11.72 -6.66 -5.70
N ALA A 410 -11.41 -5.42 -5.34
CA ALA A 410 -10.14 -5.05 -4.74
C ALA A 410 -9.88 -5.80 -3.42
N ASP A 411 -10.87 -5.84 -2.54
CA ASP A 411 -10.79 -6.52 -1.26
C ASP A 411 -10.59 -8.04 -1.42
N VAL A 412 -11.39 -8.71 -2.26
CA VAL A 412 -11.31 -10.16 -2.47
C VAL A 412 -9.97 -10.57 -3.08
N THR A 413 -9.50 -9.84 -4.09
CA THR A 413 -8.24 -10.19 -4.77
C THR A 413 -7.02 -9.91 -3.89
N MET A 414 -7.03 -8.82 -3.12
CA MET A 414 -6.01 -8.52 -2.11
C MET A 414 -6.00 -9.58 -0.99
N GLY A 415 -7.18 -10.00 -0.54
CA GLY A 415 -7.33 -11.08 0.43
C GLY A 415 -6.75 -12.40 -0.06
N ALA A 416 -6.99 -12.75 -1.32
CA ALA A 416 -6.41 -13.95 -1.93
C ALA A 416 -4.87 -13.91 -1.98
N MET A 417 -4.28 -12.76 -2.32
CA MET A 417 -2.82 -12.58 -2.25
C MET A 417 -2.31 -12.77 -0.83
N THR A 418 -2.99 -12.19 0.16
CA THR A 418 -2.60 -12.28 1.57
C THR A 418 -2.61 -13.72 2.09
N ILE A 419 -3.63 -14.51 1.72
CA ILE A 419 -3.74 -15.94 2.08
C ILE A 419 -2.58 -16.76 1.56
N ILE A 420 -2.02 -16.41 0.40
CA ILE A 420 -0.83 -17.09 -0.13
C ILE A 420 0.43 -16.53 0.54
N ASN A 421 0.58 -15.22 0.59
CA ASN A 421 1.84 -14.61 1.02
C ASN A 421 2.12 -14.81 2.50
N MET A 422 1.13 -14.62 3.38
CA MET A 422 1.35 -14.71 4.83
C MET A 422 1.87 -16.08 5.29
N PRO A 423 1.30 -17.24 4.89
CA PRO A 423 1.88 -18.53 5.22
C PRO A 423 3.30 -18.72 4.65
N VAL A 424 3.56 -18.24 3.44
CA VAL A 424 4.88 -18.30 2.82
C VAL A 424 5.92 -17.53 3.64
N ILE A 425 5.62 -16.29 4.03
CA ILE A 425 6.57 -15.50 4.81
C ILE A 425 6.67 -15.98 6.27
N LEU A 426 5.64 -16.60 6.83
CA LEU A 426 5.71 -17.28 8.13
C LEU A 426 6.73 -18.44 8.09
N TYR A 427 6.71 -19.24 7.04
CA TYR A 427 7.64 -20.36 6.85
C TYR A 427 9.07 -19.88 6.54
N LEU A 428 9.23 -18.91 5.62
CA LEU A 428 10.51 -18.37 5.17
C LEU A 428 11.11 -17.31 6.12
N GLY A 429 10.34 -16.80 7.05
CA GLY A 429 10.73 -15.73 7.99
C GLY A 429 12.02 -16.02 8.76
N LYS A 430 12.34 -17.31 8.96
CA LYS A 430 13.62 -17.73 9.57
C LYS A 430 14.85 -17.12 8.89
N TYR A 431 14.83 -16.94 7.57
CA TYR A 431 15.94 -16.33 6.83
C TYR A 431 16.01 -14.83 7.05
N ALA A 432 14.86 -14.15 7.11
CA ALA A 432 14.82 -12.73 7.46
C ALA A 432 15.29 -12.48 8.90
N PHE A 433 14.94 -13.35 9.85
CA PHE A 433 15.42 -13.25 11.25
C PHE A 433 16.93 -13.49 11.37
N ARG A 434 17.48 -14.46 10.63
CA ARG A 434 18.93 -14.69 10.58
C ARG A 434 19.65 -13.51 9.94
N ALA A 435 19.13 -12.96 8.85
CA ALA A 435 19.66 -11.76 8.22
C ALA A 435 19.61 -10.54 9.16
N LEU A 436 18.53 -10.37 9.94
CA LEU A 436 18.45 -9.31 10.94
C LEU A 436 19.53 -9.48 12.03
N LYS A 437 19.75 -10.70 12.50
CA LYS A 437 20.79 -10.96 13.48
C LYS A 437 22.19 -10.66 12.91
N ASP A 438 22.48 -11.08 11.68
CA ASP A 438 23.73 -10.78 10.98
C ASP A 438 23.97 -9.27 10.86
N TYR A 439 22.93 -8.53 10.40
CA TYR A 439 22.95 -7.08 10.34
C TYR A 439 23.30 -6.42 11.68
N GLU A 440 22.62 -6.83 12.76
CA GLU A 440 22.82 -6.26 14.09
C GLU A 440 24.21 -6.56 14.67
N VAL A 441 24.76 -7.75 14.41
CA VAL A 441 26.11 -8.12 14.86
C VAL A 441 27.14 -7.22 14.18
N GLN A 442 27.02 -7.01 12.87
CA GLN A 442 27.92 -6.14 12.12
C GLN A 442 27.82 -4.67 12.58
N ARG A 443 26.58 -4.15 12.80
CA ARG A 443 26.37 -2.78 13.31
C ARG A 443 26.95 -2.58 14.72
N LYS A 444 26.74 -3.53 15.62
CA LYS A 444 27.32 -3.47 16.98
C LYS A 444 28.84 -3.49 16.98
N ALA A 445 29.45 -4.13 15.97
CA ALA A 445 30.91 -4.13 15.78
C ALA A 445 31.41 -2.84 15.10
N GLY A 446 30.57 -1.82 14.89
CA GLY A 446 30.92 -0.56 14.22
C GLY A 446 31.17 -0.70 12.72
N LYS A 447 30.76 -1.81 12.10
CA LYS A 447 30.97 -2.07 10.67
C LYS A 447 29.74 -1.64 9.86
N GLU A 448 29.98 -1.26 8.60
CA GLU A 448 28.88 -1.15 7.63
C GLU A 448 28.43 -2.56 7.22
N PRO A 449 27.16 -2.93 7.43
CA PRO A 449 26.70 -4.29 7.18
C PRO A 449 26.77 -4.66 5.70
N VAL A 450 27.40 -5.79 5.42
CA VAL A 450 27.46 -6.42 4.09
C VAL A 450 26.96 -7.84 4.22
N PHE A 451 26.01 -8.19 3.37
CA PHE A 451 25.36 -9.49 3.43
C PHE A 451 26.03 -10.50 2.50
N LYS A 452 26.14 -11.73 2.98
CA LYS A 452 26.49 -12.93 2.19
C LYS A 452 25.53 -14.06 2.52
N SER A 453 25.09 -14.81 1.52
CA SER A 453 24.16 -15.93 1.70
C SER A 453 24.67 -16.96 2.72
N LYS A 454 25.98 -17.20 2.75
CA LYS A 454 26.66 -18.10 3.69
C LYS A 454 26.57 -17.63 5.16
N SER A 455 26.43 -16.32 5.43
CA SER A 455 26.35 -15.82 6.82
C SER A 455 25.07 -16.22 7.55
N ILE A 456 24.04 -16.64 6.80
CA ILE A 456 22.75 -17.08 7.34
C ILE A 456 22.43 -18.54 7.03
N ASP A 457 23.41 -19.32 6.57
CA ASP A 457 23.21 -20.71 6.11
C ASP A 457 22.04 -20.83 5.12
N LEU A 458 22.02 -19.95 4.11
CA LEU A 458 21.02 -20.02 3.06
C LEU A 458 21.33 -21.22 2.15
N PRO A 459 20.38 -22.16 1.98
CA PRO A 459 20.63 -23.35 1.17
C PRO A 459 20.70 -23.07 -0.34
N ASP A 460 20.03 -21.99 -0.75
CA ASP A 460 19.84 -21.66 -2.16
C ASP A 460 20.95 -20.74 -2.68
N LYS A 461 21.30 -20.90 -3.95
CA LYS A 461 22.13 -19.93 -4.67
C LYS A 461 21.28 -18.69 -5.00
N THR A 462 21.86 -17.52 -4.81
CA THR A 462 21.23 -16.24 -5.12
C THR A 462 22.03 -15.49 -6.19
N ASP A 463 21.38 -14.58 -6.91
CA ASP A 463 22.06 -13.82 -7.98
C ASP A 463 23.02 -12.76 -7.46
N PHE A 464 22.82 -12.29 -6.22
CA PHE A 464 23.52 -11.10 -5.67
C PHE A 464 24.39 -11.39 -4.43
N TRP A 465 24.15 -12.45 -3.68
CA TRP A 465 24.66 -12.60 -2.32
C TRP A 465 25.58 -13.80 -2.08
N ASN A 466 26.18 -14.31 -3.14
CA ASN A 466 27.12 -15.47 -3.07
C ASN A 466 28.50 -15.10 -2.54
#